data_6119b62ec61b980e8f564669a8f99ff2
#
_entry.id   6119b62ec61b980e8f564669a8f99ff2
#
_cell.length_a   1.000
_cell.length_b   1.000
_cell.length_c   1.000
_cell.angle_alpha   90.00
_cell.angle_beta   90.00
_cell.angle_gamma   90.00
#
_symmetry.space_group_name_H-M   'P 1'
#
loop_
_entity.id
_entity.type
_entity.pdbx_description
1 polymer ?
#
loop_
_entity_poly.entity_id
_entity_poly.type
_entity_poly.pdbx_seq_one_letter_code
_entity_poly.pdbx_strand_id
1 'polypeptide(L)'
;MQSRQLNRRQYFNELATTSEKYFIPYIQQYMQVGKGTNVLEIGCGDGGNLLPFSRMGCNVVGVDMAKGRIRDARKFFQENGAKGRFIASNVFLVKELKYQFDLIVCHDVIEHITDKEGFMRECKQLLKYGGGF
;
A
#
# COMPACT_ATOMS: atom_id res chain seq x y z
N MET A 1 20.50 -2.68 -18.93
CA MET A 1 19.60 -3.02 -17.80
C MET A 1 19.76 -4.46 -17.43
N GLN A 2 20.00 -4.71 -16.18
CA GLN A 2 20.13 -6.08 -15.71
C GLN A 2 18.75 -6.74 -15.63
N SER A 3 18.71 -8.05 -15.91
CA SER A 3 17.48 -8.83 -15.91
C SER A 3 16.70 -8.73 -14.59
N ARG A 4 17.43 -8.61 -13.46
CA ARG A 4 16.82 -8.50 -12.14
C ARG A 4 15.95 -7.25 -12.01
N GLN A 5 16.39 -6.10 -12.55
CA GLN A 5 15.60 -4.87 -12.52
C GLN A 5 14.44 -4.91 -13.49
N LEU A 6 14.62 -5.55 -14.65
CA LEU A 6 13.51 -5.76 -15.58
C LEU A 6 12.42 -6.62 -14.95
N ASN A 7 12.81 -7.68 -14.23
CA ASN A 7 11.84 -8.53 -13.54
C ASN A 7 11.08 -7.79 -12.45
N ARG A 8 11.73 -6.88 -11.73
CA ARG A 8 11.07 -6.08 -10.70
C ARG A 8 10.07 -5.10 -11.30
N ARG A 9 10.41 -4.44 -12.41
CA ARG A 9 9.47 -3.56 -13.11
C ARG A 9 8.28 -4.34 -13.64
N GLN A 10 8.52 -5.50 -14.21
CA GLN A 10 7.45 -6.37 -14.69
C GLN A 10 6.53 -6.77 -13.55
N TYR A 11 7.09 -7.18 -12.42
CA TYR A 11 6.31 -7.56 -11.23
C TYR A 11 5.50 -6.37 -10.71
N PHE A 12 6.10 -5.20 -10.64
CA PHE A 12 5.40 -3.97 -10.25
C PHE A 12 4.19 -3.72 -11.16
N ASN A 13 4.39 -3.83 -12.47
CA ASN A 13 3.32 -3.60 -13.44
C ASN A 13 2.23 -4.65 -13.35
N GLU A 14 2.59 -5.89 -13.08
CA GLU A 14 1.62 -6.99 -12.91
C GLU A 14 0.77 -6.76 -11.65
N LEU A 15 1.38 -6.34 -10.56
CA LEU A 15 0.64 -6.00 -9.34
C LEU A 15 -0.31 -4.83 -9.58
N ALA A 16 0.15 -3.81 -10.28
CA ALA A 16 -0.68 -2.65 -10.59
C ALA A 16 -1.89 -3.06 -11.44
N THR A 17 -1.67 -3.90 -12.44
CA THR A 17 -2.75 -4.39 -13.30
C THR A 17 -3.75 -5.22 -12.51
N THR A 18 -3.29 -6.10 -11.64
CA THR A 18 -4.16 -6.93 -10.80
C THR A 18 -4.98 -6.08 -9.83
N SER A 19 -4.33 -5.09 -9.22
CA SER A 19 -4.99 -4.16 -8.30
C SER A 19 -6.11 -3.40 -9.00
N GLU A 20 -5.83 -2.87 -10.18
CA GLU A 20 -6.81 -2.10 -10.97
C GLU A 20 -7.99 -2.96 -11.41
N LYS A 21 -7.71 -4.19 -11.87
CA LYS A 21 -8.75 -5.06 -12.44
C LYS A 21 -9.60 -5.75 -11.38
N TYR A 22 -9.00 -6.12 -10.24
CA TYR A 22 -9.67 -7.01 -9.29
C TYR A 22 -9.82 -6.40 -7.90
N PHE A 23 -8.78 -5.78 -7.34
CA PHE A 23 -8.82 -5.31 -5.96
C PHE A 23 -9.69 -4.05 -5.83
N ILE A 24 -9.45 -3.07 -6.68
CA ILE A 24 -10.19 -1.81 -6.61
C ILE A 24 -11.70 -2.02 -6.87
N PRO A 25 -12.11 -2.73 -7.92
CA PRO A 25 -13.54 -2.98 -8.13
C PRO A 25 -14.18 -3.75 -6.97
N TYR A 26 -13.46 -4.69 -6.38
CA TYR A 26 -13.96 -5.42 -5.21
C TYR A 26 -14.18 -4.48 -4.04
N ILE A 27 -13.21 -3.62 -3.74
CA ILE A 27 -13.30 -2.67 -2.63
C ILE A 27 -14.43 -1.68 -2.86
N GLN A 28 -14.62 -1.25 -4.10
CA GLN A 28 -15.66 -0.27 -4.46
C GLN A 28 -17.09 -0.79 -4.23
N GLN A 29 -17.27 -2.11 -4.07
CA GLN A 29 -18.55 -2.66 -3.67
C GLN A 29 -18.92 -2.30 -2.23
N TYR A 30 -17.94 -1.93 -1.41
CA TYR A 30 -18.14 -1.71 0.03
C TYR A 30 -17.87 -0.28 0.45
N MET A 31 -17.10 0.49 -0.33
CA MET A 31 -16.78 1.88 0.02
C MET A 31 -16.43 2.66 -1.24
N GLN A 32 -16.57 3.98 -1.15
CA GLN A 32 -16.12 4.86 -2.21
C GLN A 32 -14.61 5.04 -2.14
N VAL A 33 -13.95 4.94 -3.29
CA VAL A 33 -12.50 5.11 -3.43
C VAL A 33 -12.26 6.12 -4.54
N GLY A 34 -11.53 7.18 -4.24
CA GLY A 34 -11.23 8.19 -5.23
C GLY A 34 -10.42 9.33 -4.63
N LYS A 35 -10.58 10.51 -5.21
CA LYS A 35 -9.82 11.69 -4.82
C LYS A 35 -9.96 11.96 -3.31
N GLY A 36 -8.84 12.06 -2.63
CA GLY A 36 -8.80 12.34 -1.21
C GLY A 36 -8.94 11.13 -0.29
N THR A 37 -9.21 9.95 -0.83
CA THR A 37 -9.22 8.72 -0.02
C THR A 37 -7.79 8.41 0.44
N ASN A 38 -7.60 8.22 1.73
CA ASN A 38 -6.29 7.89 2.31
C ASN A 38 -6.14 6.38 2.41
N VAL A 39 -5.15 5.83 1.70
CA VAL A 39 -4.93 4.39 1.61
C VAL A 39 -3.53 4.07 2.14
N LEU A 40 -3.45 3.08 3.02
CA LEU A 40 -2.19 2.55 3.53
C LEU A 40 -2.03 1.11 3.08
N GLU A 41 -0.86 0.75 2.58
CA GLU A 41 -0.48 -0.65 2.41
C GLU A 41 0.63 -1.00 3.36
N ILE A 42 0.40 -2.01 4.20
CA ILE A 42 1.40 -2.57 5.11
C ILE A 42 2.08 -3.73 4.39
N GLY A 43 3.42 -3.70 4.37
CA GLY A 43 4.19 -4.66 3.58
C GLY A 43 4.08 -4.38 2.09
N CYS A 44 4.21 -3.11 1.70
CA CYS A 44 3.92 -2.67 0.34
C CYS A 44 4.93 -3.15 -0.71
N GLY A 45 6.11 -3.59 -0.30
CA GLY A 45 7.16 -3.95 -1.24
C GLY A 45 7.48 -2.79 -2.18
N ASP A 46 7.46 -3.06 -3.47
CA ASP A 46 7.76 -2.06 -4.50
C ASP A 46 6.60 -1.10 -4.81
N GLY A 47 5.44 -1.30 -4.17
CA GLY A 47 4.33 -0.37 -4.27
C GLY A 47 3.38 -0.58 -5.45
N GLY A 48 3.52 -1.69 -6.17
CA GLY A 48 2.71 -1.93 -7.37
C GLY A 48 1.20 -1.89 -7.11
N ASN A 49 0.76 -2.46 -5.98
CA ASN A 49 -0.67 -2.46 -5.63
C ASN A 49 -1.23 -1.04 -5.44
N LEU A 50 -0.39 -0.10 -5.01
CA LEU A 50 -0.82 1.27 -4.70
C LEU A 50 -0.89 2.17 -5.94
N LEU A 51 -0.25 1.80 -7.03
CA LEU A 51 -0.19 2.67 -8.20
C LEU A 51 -1.57 3.06 -8.73
N PRO A 52 -2.51 2.10 -8.95
CA PRO A 52 -3.84 2.48 -9.43
C PRO A 52 -4.60 3.37 -8.46
N PHE A 53 -4.44 3.15 -7.15
CA PHE A 53 -5.05 4.03 -6.15
C PHE A 53 -4.53 5.46 -6.28
N SER A 54 -3.23 5.62 -6.45
CA SER A 54 -2.61 6.94 -6.66
C SER A 54 -3.16 7.61 -7.91
N ARG A 55 -3.34 6.86 -8.99
CA ARG A 55 -3.87 7.37 -10.25
C ARG A 55 -5.34 7.80 -10.15
N MET A 56 -6.07 7.26 -9.19
CA MET A 56 -7.45 7.68 -8.89
C MET A 56 -7.52 8.93 -8.03
N GLY A 57 -6.40 9.48 -7.62
CA GLY A 57 -6.34 10.64 -6.75
C GLY A 57 -6.32 10.33 -5.27
N CYS A 58 -6.16 9.06 -4.89
CA CYS A 58 -5.99 8.68 -3.49
C CYS A 58 -4.64 9.18 -2.96
N ASN A 59 -4.60 9.48 -1.67
CA ASN A 59 -3.35 9.71 -0.96
C ASN A 59 -2.84 8.36 -0.47
N VAL A 60 -1.77 7.86 -1.08
CA VAL A 60 -1.27 6.52 -0.78
C VAL A 60 -0.02 6.58 0.07
N VAL A 61 0.04 5.70 1.06
CA VAL A 61 1.21 5.49 1.90
C VAL A 61 1.53 4.00 1.89
N GLY A 62 2.78 3.66 1.58
CA GLY A 62 3.27 2.30 1.66
C GLY A 62 4.34 2.20 2.74
N VAL A 63 4.28 1.16 3.54
CA VAL A 63 5.26 0.90 4.60
C VAL A 63 5.80 -0.51 4.43
N ASP A 64 7.11 -0.64 4.51
CA ASP A 64 7.79 -1.93 4.44
C ASP A 64 9.09 -1.83 5.23
N MET A 65 9.51 -2.92 5.84
CA MET A 65 10.77 -2.93 6.60
C MET A 65 11.99 -3.02 5.69
N ALA A 66 11.82 -3.43 4.44
CA ALA A 66 12.92 -3.59 3.49
C ALA A 66 13.25 -2.27 2.81
N LYS A 67 14.35 -1.65 3.22
CA LYS A 67 14.78 -0.33 2.70
C LYS A 67 14.97 -0.33 1.18
N GLY A 68 15.49 -1.43 0.62
CA GLY A 68 15.71 -1.54 -0.82
C GLY A 68 14.41 -1.53 -1.61
N ARG A 69 13.36 -2.16 -1.08
CA ARG A 69 12.06 -2.19 -1.73
C ARG A 69 11.38 -0.83 -1.66
N ILE A 70 11.53 -0.13 -0.55
CA ILE A 70 11.00 1.23 -0.42
C ILE A 70 11.69 2.18 -1.41
N ARG A 71 13.00 2.05 -1.57
CA ARG A 71 13.74 2.82 -2.57
C ARG A 71 13.22 2.54 -3.97
N ASP A 72 12.97 1.27 -4.30
CA ASP A 72 12.42 0.90 -5.60
C ASP A 72 11.00 1.42 -5.79
N ALA A 73 10.18 1.41 -4.73
CA ALA A 73 8.83 1.95 -4.79
C ALA A 73 8.84 3.43 -5.16
N ARG A 74 9.69 4.21 -4.52
CA ARG A 74 9.85 5.64 -4.84
C ARG A 74 10.27 5.84 -6.29
N LYS A 75 11.22 5.04 -6.76
CA LYS A 75 11.71 5.09 -8.13
C LYS A 75 10.61 4.76 -9.15
N PHE A 76 9.89 3.66 -8.92
CA PHE A 76 8.85 3.21 -9.84
C PHE A 76 7.69 4.20 -9.88
N PHE A 77 7.31 4.78 -8.77
CA PHE A 77 6.28 5.82 -8.75
C PHE A 77 6.73 7.05 -9.53
N GLN A 78 7.96 7.48 -9.34
CA GLN A 78 8.52 8.61 -10.09
C GLN A 78 8.52 8.32 -11.59
N GLU A 79 8.93 7.12 -12.01
CA GLU A 79 8.94 6.72 -13.41
C GLU A 79 7.54 6.73 -14.02
N ASN A 80 6.52 6.50 -13.22
CA ASN A 80 5.12 6.49 -13.68
C ASN A 80 4.41 7.82 -13.49
N GLY A 81 5.12 8.85 -13.06
CA GLY A 81 4.51 10.16 -12.82
C GLY A 81 3.48 10.17 -11.70
N ALA A 82 3.56 9.23 -10.79
CA ALA A 82 2.60 9.06 -9.70
C ALA A 82 3.16 9.59 -8.38
N LYS A 83 2.27 9.94 -7.46
CA LYS A 83 2.63 10.42 -6.13
C LYS A 83 2.28 9.38 -5.09
N GLY A 84 3.19 9.17 -4.15
CA GLY A 84 2.98 8.27 -3.02
C GLY A 84 4.05 8.54 -1.97
N ARG A 85 3.72 8.20 -0.73
CA ARG A 85 4.65 8.29 0.38
C ARG A 85 5.06 6.88 0.78
N PHE A 86 6.37 6.63 0.84
CA PHE A 86 6.90 5.30 1.15
C PHE A 86 7.88 5.40 2.31
N ILE A 87 7.67 4.56 3.33
CA ILE A 87 8.41 4.62 4.59
C ILE A 87 9.01 3.26 4.89
N ALA A 88 10.33 3.21 5.07
CA ALA A 88 11.05 2.00 5.46
C ALA A 88 11.04 1.91 6.99
N SER A 89 10.05 1.24 7.55
CA SER A 89 9.91 1.13 9.01
C SER A 89 8.84 0.09 9.35
N ASN A 90 8.78 -0.26 10.63
CA ASN A 90 7.60 -0.90 11.17
C ASN A 90 6.49 0.15 11.29
N VAL A 91 5.35 -0.10 10.64
CA VAL A 91 4.25 0.86 10.56
C VAL A 91 3.77 1.33 11.94
N PHE A 92 3.79 0.44 12.93
CA PHE A 92 3.26 0.76 14.25
C PHE A 92 4.18 1.66 15.07
N LEU A 93 5.42 1.88 14.59
CA LEU A 93 6.34 2.82 15.20
C LEU A 93 6.20 4.25 14.64
N VAL A 94 5.40 4.42 13.58
CA VAL A 94 5.21 5.73 12.94
C VAL A 94 3.94 6.36 13.50
N LYS A 95 4.08 7.09 14.60
CA LYS A 95 2.95 7.66 15.34
C LYS A 95 2.14 8.64 14.50
N GLU A 96 2.76 9.33 13.56
CA GLU A 96 2.11 10.31 12.70
C GLU A 96 1.05 9.69 11.80
N LEU A 97 1.08 8.38 11.62
CA LEU A 97 0.14 7.68 10.75
C LEU A 97 -1.16 7.26 11.45
N LYS A 98 -1.25 7.39 12.78
CA LYS A 98 -2.43 6.94 13.53
C LYS A 98 -3.68 7.71 13.12
N TYR A 99 -4.78 6.98 12.94
CA TYR A 99 -6.11 7.53 12.64
C TYR A 99 -6.17 8.35 11.35
N GLN A 100 -5.34 8.02 10.36
CA GLN A 100 -5.26 8.80 9.12
C GLN A 100 -5.87 8.12 7.91
N PHE A 101 -6.18 6.83 7.98
CA PHE A 101 -6.52 6.07 6.78
C PHE A 101 -7.98 5.69 6.70
N ASP A 102 -8.50 5.74 5.46
CA ASP A 102 -9.83 5.26 5.12
C ASP A 102 -9.81 3.78 4.80
N LEU A 103 -8.68 3.29 4.28
CA LEU A 103 -8.50 1.91 3.87
C LEU A 103 -7.08 1.45 4.20
N ILE A 104 -6.98 0.24 4.74
CA ILE A 104 -5.68 -0.42 4.95
C ILE A 104 -5.66 -1.72 4.16
N VAL A 105 -4.62 -1.90 3.36
CA VAL A 105 -4.39 -3.10 2.56
C VAL A 105 -3.21 -3.86 3.14
N CYS A 106 -3.38 -5.16 3.34
CA CYS A 106 -2.32 -6.06 3.80
C CYS A 106 -2.28 -7.26 2.86
N HIS A 107 -1.42 -7.18 1.84
CA HIS A 107 -1.29 -8.25 0.87
C HIS A 107 -0.08 -9.12 1.23
N ASP A 108 -0.31 -10.43 1.41
CA ASP A 108 0.72 -11.42 1.74
C ASP A 108 1.49 -11.14 3.04
N VAL A 109 0.91 -10.40 3.97
CA VAL A 109 1.53 -10.06 5.25
C VAL A 109 0.96 -10.86 6.40
N ILE A 110 -0.38 -10.95 6.46
CA ILE A 110 -1.07 -11.48 7.64
C ILE A 110 -0.74 -12.95 7.93
N GLU A 111 -0.43 -13.72 6.90
CA GLU A 111 -0.06 -15.13 7.04
C GLU A 111 1.26 -15.32 7.79
N HIS A 112 2.10 -14.31 7.84
CA HIS A 112 3.38 -14.33 8.54
C HIS A 112 3.29 -13.75 9.94
N ILE A 113 2.11 -13.31 10.37
CA ILE A 113 1.89 -12.69 11.68
C ILE A 113 1.52 -13.77 12.69
N THR A 114 2.28 -13.87 13.78
CA THR A 114 2.03 -14.85 14.84
C THR A 114 0.83 -14.45 15.68
N ASP A 115 0.76 -13.17 16.09
CA ASP A 115 -0.34 -12.61 16.86
C ASP A 115 -1.27 -11.83 15.96
N LYS A 116 -2.18 -12.52 15.28
CA LYS A 116 -3.09 -11.90 14.33
C LYS A 116 -4.08 -10.95 15.01
N GLU A 117 -4.54 -11.29 16.21
CA GLU A 117 -5.48 -10.44 16.94
C GLU A 117 -4.83 -9.13 17.35
N GLY A 118 -3.61 -9.18 17.88
CA GLY A 118 -2.85 -7.99 18.25
C GLY A 118 -2.56 -7.11 17.03
N PHE A 119 -2.18 -7.73 15.93
CA PHE A 119 -1.96 -7.01 14.67
C PHE A 119 -3.23 -6.28 14.22
N MET A 120 -4.37 -6.95 14.26
CA MET A 120 -5.64 -6.34 13.87
C MET A 120 -6.04 -5.18 14.78
N ARG A 121 -5.80 -5.32 16.09
CA ARG A 121 -6.07 -4.22 17.03
C ARG A 121 -5.22 -3.00 16.70
N GLU A 122 -3.93 -3.19 16.40
CA GLU A 122 -3.04 -2.09 16.05
C GLU A 122 -3.43 -1.44 14.72
N CYS A 123 -3.86 -2.25 13.74
CA CYS A 123 -4.34 -1.71 12.46
C CYS A 123 -5.56 -0.83 12.65
N LYS A 124 -6.47 -1.19 13.55
CA LYS A 124 -7.65 -0.37 13.82
C LYS A 124 -7.29 1.04 14.31
N GLN A 125 -6.15 1.18 15.00
CA GLN A 125 -5.69 2.48 15.46
C GLN A 125 -5.21 3.38 14.33
N LEU A 126 -4.91 2.80 13.16
CA LEU A 126 -4.48 3.56 11.98
C LEU A 126 -5.66 4.04 11.15
N LEU A 127 -6.83 3.45 11.35
CA LEU A 127 -8.02 3.79 10.59
C LEU A 127 -8.72 5.02 11.17
N LYS A 128 -9.30 5.84 10.29
CA LYS A 128 -10.27 6.84 10.68
C LYS A 128 -11.53 6.15 11.19
N TYR A 129 -12.32 6.87 11.99
CA TYR A 129 -13.62 6.37 12.40
C TYR A 129 -14.45 6.01 11.17
N GLY A 130 -14.93 4.75 11.11
CA GLY A 130 -15.68 4.25 9.95
C GLY A 130 -14.84 3.77 8.79
N GLY A 131 -13.51 3.76 8.91
CA GLY A 131 -12.64 3.27 7.85
C GLY A 131 -12.67 1.76 7.66
N GLY A 132 -12.22 1.28 6.49
CA GLY A 132 -12.17 -0.13 6.12
C GLY A 132 -10.78 -0.75 6.25
N PHE A 133 -10.78 -2.03 6.48
CA PHE A 133 -9.55 -2.79 6.65
C PHE A 133 -9.54 -4.01 5.73
#